data_141ac224d93d7124172f13b29d3f3984
#
_entry.id   141ac224d93d7124172f13b29d3f3984
#
_cell.length_a   1.000
_cell.length_b   1.000
_cell.length_c   1.000
_cell.angle_alpha   90.00
_cell.angle_beta   90.00
_cell.angle_gamma   90.00
#
_symmetry.space_group_name_H-M   'P 1'
#
loop_
_entity.id
_entity.type
_entity.pdbx_description
1 polymer ?
#
loop_
_entity_poly.entity_id
_entity_poly.type
_entity_poly.pdbx_seq_one_letter_code
_entity_poly.pdbx_strand_id
1 'polypeptide(L)'
;HKENPWAWATQRGYEKLNHNKIESLVSLEQDLKFITPGLKFKGTFSFDKFSATSVTRSKNPYYYNPATARDAEGNIITDVQTTGQEFLGYEKGAKWGDQSIYLEGMFSYNRIFGKVHDVNAMFLYNQKEYDNGDALPYRTQGIAGRFSYTYDSRYVAELNFGYNGSENFAKGKRFGFFPAVALGWIVSSEKFMEPVSDVISNLKLRATWGKAGNSNIGGNRRFA
;
A
#
# COMPACT_ATOMS: atom_id res chain seq x y z
N HIS A 1 -29.95 -13.74 38.30
CA HIS A 1 -30.24 -14.26 36.92
C HIS A 1 -29.20 -15.32 36.60
N LYS A 2 -29.62 -16.56 36.47
CA LYS A 2 -28.76 -17.63 35.94
C LYS A 2 -29.12 -17.76 34.46
N GLU A 3 -28.38 -17.03 33.60
CA GLU A 3 -28.53 -17.15 32.15
C GLU A 3 -27.96 -18.55 31.73
N ASN A 4 -28.69 -19.23 30.86
CA ASN A 4 -28.27 -20.51 30.35
C ASN A 4 -27.18 -20.31 29.25
N PRO A 5 -25.94 -20.81 29.48
CA PRO A 5 -24.86 -20.64 28.46
C PRO A 5 -25.21 -21.30 27.11
N TRP A 6 -25.96 -22.38 27.12
CA TRP A 6 -26.42 -23.02 25.88
C TRP A 6 -27.36 -22.15 25.08
N ALA A 7 -28.33 -21.50 25.72
CA ALA A 7 -29.23 -20.56 25.06
C ALA A 7 -28.47 -19.33 24.52
N TRP A 8 -27.42 -18.89 25.22
CA TRP A 8 -26.54 -17.85 24.77
C TRP A 8 -25.79 -18.23 23.49
N ALA A 9 -25.26 -19.44 23.43
CA ALA A 9 -24.49 -19.92 22.29
C ALA A 9 -25.36 -20.24 21.06
N THR A 10 -26.62 -20.69 21.28
CA THR A 10 -27.43 -21.26 20.18
C THR A 10 -28.62 -20.39 19.77
N GLN A 11 -29.12 -19.52 20.63
CA GLN A 11 -30.38 -18.79 20.40
C GLN A 11 -30.23 -17.27 20.25
N ARG A 12 -29.09 -16.71 20.60
CA ARG A 12 -28.90 -15.24 20.58
C ARG A 12 -28.76 -14.65 19.19
N GLY A 13 -28.39 -15.48 18.21
CA GLY A 13 -28.23 -15.03 16.83
C GLY A 13 -26.78 -15.03 16.36
N TYR A 14 -26.45 -14.16 15.42
CA TYR A 14 -25.14 -14.12 14.78
C TYR A 14 -24.80 -12.73 14.24
N GLU A 15 -23.50 -12.47 14.10
CA GLU A 15 -22.98 -11.35 13.31
C GLU A 15 -22.36 -11.90 12.03
N LYS A 16 -22.69 -11.28 10.89
CA LYS A 16 -22.11 -11.57 9.59
C LYS A 16 -21.25 -10.39 9.16
N LEU A 17 -19.96 -10.62 9.04
CA LEU A 17 -19.00 -9.68 8.47
C LEU A 17 -18.82 -9.97 6.98
N ASN A 18 -18.91 -8.93 6.16
CA ASN A 18 -18.64 -9.01 4.73
C ASN A 18 -17.47 -8.07 4.41
N HIS A 19 -16.40 -8.63 3.86
CA HIS A 19 -15.23 -7.90 3.41
C HIS A 19 -15.10 -8.06 1.91
N ASN A 20 -14.97 -6.94 1.20
CA ASN A 20 -14.72 -6.94 -0.23
C ASN A 20 -13.46 -6.12 -0.50
N LYS A 21 -12.52 -6.70 -1.24
CA LYS A 21 -11.31 -6.04 -1.70
C LYS A 21 -11.22 -6.18 -3.21
N ILE A 22 -11.04 -5.06 -3.89
CA ILE A 22 -10.79 -4.98 -5.32
C ILE A 22 -9.42 -4.34 -5.47
N GLU A 23 -8.52 -5.03 -6.15
CA GLU A 23 -7.20 -4.54 -6.51
C GLU A 23 -7.08 -4.66 -8.02
N SER A 24 -6.78 -3.56 -8.68
CA SER A 24 -6.59 -3.54 -10.12
C SER A 24 -5.34 -2.76 -10.49
N LEU A 25 -4.56 -3.31 -11.39
CA LEU A 25 -3.38 -2.68 -11.93
C LEU A 25 -3.38 -2.88 -13.44
N VAL A 26 -3.27 -1.78 -14.16
CA VAL A 26 -3.08 -1.77 -15.61
C VAL A 26 -1.77 -1.07 -15.92
N SER A 27 -0.92 -1.69 -16.72
CA SER A 27 0.30 -1.08 -17.21
C SER A 27 0.39 -1.19 -18.74
N LEU A 28 0.83 -0.11 -19.36
CA LEU A 28 1.14 -0.01 -20.77
C LEU A 28 2.63 0.28 -20.93
N GLU A 29 3.33 -0.55 -21.66
CA GLU A 29 4.73 -0.32 -22.03
C GLU A 29 4.83 -0.14 -23.54
N GLN A 30 5.47 0.95 -23.96
CA GLN A 30 5.68 1.30 -25.35
C GLN A 30 7.16 1.50 -25.64
N ASP A 31 7.69 0.76 -26.57
CA ASP A 31 9.02 1.00 -27.13
C ASP A 31 8.95 2.21 -28.08
N LEU A 32 9.76 3.22 -27.79
CA LEU A 32 9.83 4.46 -28.54
C LEU A 32 11.08 4.53 -29.45
N LYS A 33 11.55 3.37 -29.94
CA LYS A 33 12.72 3.26 -30.81
C LYS A 33 12.59 4.07 -32.11
N PHE A 34 11.36 4.42 -32.52
CA PHE A 34 11.10 5.31 -33.66
C PHE A 34 11.55 6.76 -33.40
N ILE A 35 11.66 7.18 -32.13
CA ILE A 35 12.23 8.47 -31.74
C ILE A 35 13.74 8.33 -31.55
N THR A 36 14.16 7.39 -30.71
CA THR A 36 15.57 7.06 -30.50
C THR A 36 15.71 5.63 -29.94
N PRO A 37 16.71 4.85 -30.41
CA PRO A 37 16.98 3.53 -29.88
C PRO A 37 17.27 3.57 -28.38
N GLY A 38 16.63 2.67 -27.62
CA GLY A 38 16.79 2.54 -26.19
C GLY A 38 15.80 3.34 -25.33
N LEU A 39 14.92 4.14 -25.96
CA LEU A 39 13.89 4.88 -25.27
C LEU A 39 12.61 4.03 -25.14
N LYS A 40 12.06 3.99 -23.93
CA LYS A 40 10.78 3.35 -23.63
C LYS A 40 9.92 4.25 -22.76
N PHE A 41 8.61 4.10 -22.89
CA PHE A 41 7.61 4.69 -22.01
C PHE A 41 6.85 3.58 -21.30
N LYS A 42 6.57 3.77 -20.00
CA LYS A 42 5.68 2.92 -19.23
C LYS A 42 4.67 3.79 -18.50
N GLY A 43 3.39 3.54 -18.72
CA GLY A 43 2.28 4.10 -17.94
C GLY A 43 1.70 3.03 -17.02
N THR A 44 1.42 3.37 -15.77
CA THR A 44 0.80 2.47 -14.79
C THR A 44 -0.37 3.17 -14.12
N PHE A 45 -1.49 2.49 -14.06
CA PHE A 45 -2.68 2.90 -13.30
C PHE A 45 -3.06 1.79 -12.33
N SER A 46 -3.25 2.13 -11.07
CA SER A 46 -3.79 1.22 -10.05
C SER A 46 -4.98 1.84 -9.36
N PHE A 47 -5.97 0.99 -9.11
CA PHE A 47 -7.16 1.31 -8.34
C PHE A 47 -7.41 0.20 -7.34
N ASP A 48 -7.33 0.54 -6.05
CA ASP A 48 -7.57 -0.38 -4.96
C ASP A 48 -8.74 0.12 -4.13
N LYS A 49 -9.65 -0.78 -3.78
CA LYS A 49 -10.78 -0.47 -2.91
C LYS A 49 -11.02 -1.59 -1.93
N PHE A 50 -11.09 -1.23 -0.67
CA PHE A 50 -11.54 -2.10 0.40
C PHE A 50 -12.85 -1.59 0.96
N SER A 51 -13.78 -2.50 1.26
CA SER A 51 -15.03 -2.18 1.95
C SER A 51 -15.43 -3.30 2.90
N ALA A 52 -15.84 -2.93 4.09
CA ALA A 52 -16.35 -3.84 5.08
C ALA A 52 -17.74 -3.39 5.57
N THR A 53 -18.60 -4.36 5.79
CA THR A 53 -19.95 -4.15 6.34
C THR A 53 -20.28 -5.27 7.31
N SER A 54 -20.99 -4.98 8.38
CA SER A 54 -21.54 -6.00 9.26
C SER A 54 -23.04 -5.94 9.33
N VAL A 55 -23.63 -7.08 9.61
CA VAL A 55 -25.06 -7.26 9.88
C VAL A 55 -25.19 -8.13 11.10
N THR A 56 -25.85 -7.62 12.13
CA THR A 56 -26.15 -8.38 13.33
C THR A 56 -27.61 -8.82 13.31
N ARG A 57 -27.84 -10.10 13.55
CA ARG A 57 -29.13 -10.70 13.75
C ARG A 57 -29.16 -11.25 15.17
N SER A 58 -29.95 -10.64 16.03
CA SER A 58 -29.98 -11.02 17.46
C SER A 58 -31.38 -11.01 18.04
N LYS A 59 -31.57 -11.84 19.05
CA LYS A 59 -32.78 -11.87 19.88
C LYS A 59 -32.43 -12.22 21.31
N ASN A 60 -33.30 -11.83 22.23
CA ASN A 60 -33.25 -12.33 23.59
C ASN A 60 -34.10 -13.61 23.65
N PRO A 61 -33.52 -14.74 24.13
CA PRO A 61 -34.28 -15.98 24.31
C PRO A 61 -35.27 -15.83 25.47
N TYR A 62 -36.35 -16.65 25.39
CA TYR A 62 -37.24 -16.83 26.55
C TYR A 62 -36.56 -17.66 27.59
N TYR A 63 -36.68 -17.27 28.86
CA TYR A 63 -36.26 -18.06 29.99
C TYR A 63 -37.48 -18.45 30.83
N TYR A 64 -37.53 -19.67 31.31
CA TYR A 64 -38.62 -20.24 32.07
C TYR A 64 -38.14 -20.63 33.46
N ASN A 65 -39.03 -20.52 34.44
CA ASN A 65 -38.77 -21.04 35.76
C ASN A 65 -38.78 -22.59 35.69
N PRO A 66 -38.04 -23.29 36.62
CA PRO A 66 -38.13 -24.73 36.73
C PRO A 66 -39.58 -25.17 36.92
N ALA A 67 -39.99 -26.17 36.16
CA ALA A 67 -41.35 -26.71 36.30
C ALA A 67 -41.54 -27.37 37.66
N THR A 68 -42.62 -27.00 38.34
CA THR A 68 -43.00 -27.55 39.65
C THR A 68 -44.25 -28.42 39.61
N ALA A 69 -44.99 -28.41 38.49
CA ALA A 69 -46.26 -29.10 38.30
C ALA A 69 -46.44 -29.61 36.87
N ARG A 70 -47.38 -30.54 36.71
CA ARG A 70 -47.87 -31.04 35.43
C ARG A 70 -49.37 -30.80 35.36
N ASP A 71 -49.92 -30.61 34.18
CA ASP A 71 -51.34 -30.54 33.93
C ASP A 71 -52.01 -31.94 33.99
N ALA A 72 -53.34 -32.00 33.83
CA ALA A 72 -54.12 -33.25 33.84
C ALA A 72 -53.69 -34.19 32.69
N GLU A 73 -53.16 -33.65 31.60
CA GLU A 73 -52.67 -34.38 30.41
C GLU A 73 -51.21 -34.79 30.53
N GLY A 74 -50.51 -34.42 31.65
CA GLY A 74 -49.12 -34.76 31.92
C GLY A 74 -48.09 -33.81 31.31
N ASN A 75 -48.48 -32.68 30.66
CA ASN A 75 -47.56 -31.69 30.14
C ASN A 75 -46.94 -30.86 31.28
N ILE A 76 -45.74 -30.39 31.05
CA ILE A 76 -45.01 -29.55 32.00
C ILE A 76 -45.60 -28.14 32.01
N ILE A 77 -46.03 -27.66 33.19
CA ILE A 77 -46.47 -26.27 33.39
C ILE A 77 -45.21 -25.41 33.62
N THR A 78 -44.98 -24.44 32.77
CA THR A 78 -43.83 -23.50 32.87
C THR A 78 -44.28 -22.08 33.00
N ASP A 79 -43.63 -21.32 33.90
CA ASP A 79 -43.82 -19.88 34.00
C ASP A 79 -42.67 -19.15 33.29
N VAL A 80 -43.00 -18.12 32.52
CA VAL A 80 -41.98 -17.30 31.85
C VAL A 80 -41.31 -16.44 32.87
N GLN A 81 -39.99 -16.66 33.09
CA GLN A 81 -39.15 -15.86 33.96
C GLN A 81 -38.73 -14.57 33.26
N THR A 82 -38.37 -14.67 31.97
CA THR A 82 -37.96 -13.54 31.15
C THR A 82 -38.60 -13.68 29.78
N THR A 83 -39.34 -12.65 29.37
CA THR A 83 -39.92 -12.61 28.04
C THR A 83 -38.85 -12.36 27.01
N GLY A 84 -38.74 -13.21 26.04
CA GLY A 84 -37.83 -13.13 24.91
C GLY A 84 -38.44 -12.56 23.66
N GLN A 85 -37.79 -12.74 22.56
CA GLN A 85 -38.22 -12.39 21.23
C GLN A 85 -38.34 -13.67 20.38
N GLU A 86 -39.44 -13.80 19.63
CA GLU A 86 -39.65 -14.96 18.77
C GLU A 86 -38.69 -14.95 17.56
N PHE A 87 -38.51 -13.78 16.94
CA PHE A 87 -37.72 -13.60 15.72
C PHE A 87 -36.40 -12.87 16.00
N LEU A 88 -35.42 -13.14 15.14
CA LEU A 88 -34.14 -12.41 15.14
C LEU A 88 -34.38 -10.97 14.65
N GLY A 89 -34.01 -9.99 15.45
CA GLY A 89 -33.92 -8.61 15.06
C GLY A 89 -32.90 -8.39 13.93
N TYR A 90 -32.86 -7.18 13.41
CA TYR A 90 -31.92 -6.75 12.39
C TYR A 90 -31.25 -5.45 12.81
N GLU A 91 -29.93 -5.47 12.89
CA GLU A 91 -29.13 -4.29 13.12
C GLU A 91 -28.05 -4.20 12.04
N LYS A 92 -28.02 -3.05 11.36
CA LYS A 92 -27.01 -2.75 10.36
C LYS A 92 -25.80 -2.19 11.09
N GLY A 93 -24.68 -2.90 11.04
CA GLY A 93 -23.42 -2.44 11.59
C GLY A 93 -22.76 -1.33 10.78
N ALA A 94 -21.64 -0.85 11.27
CA ALA A 94 -20.88 0.18 10.62
C ALA A 94 -20.39 -0.25 9.22
N LYS A 95 -20.37 0.72 8.32
CA LYS A 95 -19.66 0.60 7.04
C LYS A 95 -18.33 1.31 7.16
N TRP A 96 -17.26 0.68 6.75
CA TRP A 96 -15.95 1.28 6.67
C TRP A 96 -15.18 0.73 5.47
N GLY A 97 -14.18 1.46 5.03
CA GLY A 97 -13.36 1.05 3.91
C GLY A 97 -12.42 2.16 3.50
N ASP A 98 -11.57 1.84 2.55
CA ASP A 98 -10.62 2.78 1.96
C ASP A 98 -10.53 2.60 0.44
N GLN A 99 -9.96 3.59 -0.20
CA GLN A 99 -9.74 3.60 -1.64
C GLN A 99 -8.39 4.24 -1.94
N SER A 100 -7.66 3.67 -2.88
CA SER A 100 -6.40 4.22 -3.37
C SER A 100 -6.40 4.28 -4.89
N ILE A 101 -5.99 5.42 -5.42
CA ILE A 101 -5.77 5.62 -6.85
C ILE A 101 -4.30 5.98 -7.04
N TYR A 102 -3.62 5.30 -7.94
CA TYR A 102 -2.24 5.55 -8.30
C TYR A 102 -2.09 5.69 -9.80
N LEU A 103 -1.39 6.74 -10.21
CA LEU A 103 -1.02 7.00 -11.59
C LEU A 103 0.49 7.22 -11.67
N GLU A 104 1.13 6.59 -12.64
CA GLU A 104 2.55 6.74 -12.91
C GLU A 104 2.81 6.80 -14.40
N GLY A 105 3.72 7.68 -14.80
CA GLY A 105 4.30 7.72 -16.13
C GLY A 105 5.82 7.76 -16.04
N MET A 106 6.49 6.84 -16.72
CA MET A 106 7.94 6.69 -16.67
C MET A 106 8.51 6.63 -18.08
N PHE A 107 9.51 7.47 -18.34
CA PHE A 107 10.41 7.32 -19.48
C PHE A 107 11.71 6.69 -19.02
N SER A 108 12.19 5.71 -19.74
CA SER A 108 13.50 5.09 -19.52
C SER A 108 14.29 5.08 -20.81
N TYR A 109 15.56 5.36 -20.69
CA TYR A 109 16.50 5.35 -21.80
C TYR A 109 17.73 4.54 -21.40
N ASN A 110 18.14 3.62 -22.26
CA ASN A 110 19.34 2.82 -22.08
C ASN A 110 20.05 2.65 -23.42
N ARG A 111 21.32 3.09 -23.50
CA ARG A 111 22.12 2.96 -24.71
C ARG A 111 23.60 2.95 -24.46
N ILE A 112 24.29 2.09 -25.16
CA ILE A 112 25.76 2.04 -25.19
C ILE A 112 26.25 2.72 -26.46
N PHE A 113 27.09 3.74 -26.32
CA PHE A 113 27.73 4.44 -27.43
C PHE A 113 29.21 4.05 -27.49
N GLY A 114 29.69 3.84 -28.73
CA GLY A 114 31.11 3.53 -28.96
C GLY A 114 31.63 2.31 -28.20
N LYS A 115 30.75 1.41 -27.73
CA LYS A 115 31.04 0.20 -26.93
C LYS A 115 31.58 0.47 -25.51
N VAL A 116 31.89 1.69 -25.15
CA VAL A 116 32.54 2.07 -23.88
C VAL A 116 31.71 3.05 -23.03
N HIS A 117 30.73 3.72 -23.64
CA HIS A 117 29.90 4.72 -22.93
C HIS A 117 28.49 4.15 -22.70
N ASP A 118 28.22 3.65 -21.52
CA ASP A 118 26.89 3.17 -21.13
C ASP A 118 26.13 4.29 -20.45
N VAL A 119 25.02 4.71 -21.06
CA VAL A 119 24.14 5.79 -20.60
C VAL A 119 22.79 5.23 -20.26
N ASN A 120 22.37 5.43 -19.01
CA ASN A 120 21.05 5.09 -18.53
C ASN A 120 20.38 6.34 -17.95
N ALA A 121 19.14 6.60 -18.36
CA ALA A 121 18.35 7.69 -17.83
C ALA A 121 16.93 7.22 -17.53
N MET A 122 16.34 7.77 -16.49
CA MET A 122 14.94 7.56 -16.13
C MET A 122 14.32 8.87 -15.67
N PHE A 123 13.13 9.12 -16.12
CA PHE A 123 12.29 10.22 -15.63
C PHE A 123 10.91 9.66 -15.32
N LEU A 124 10.42 9.94 -14.12
CA LEU A 124 9.18 9.40 -13.59
C LEU A 124 8.33 10.53 -13.01
N TYR A 125 7.04 10.52 -13.35
CA TYR A 125 5.99 11.25 -12.66
C TYR A 125 5.06 10.28 -11.98
N ASN A 126 4.66 10.55 -10.74
CA ASN A 126 3.63 9.79 -10.04
C ASN A 126 2.66 10.69 -9.26
N GLN A 127 1.48 10.15 -9.09
CA GLN A 127 0.42 10.74 -8.28
C GLN A 127 -0.33 9.64 -7.54
N LYS A 128 -0.58 9.86 -6.26
CA LYS A 128 -1.39 8.95 -5.44
C LYS A 128 -2.43 9.74 -4.66
N GLU A 129 -3.65 9.23 -4.68
CA GLU A 129 -4.74 9.63 -3.80
C GLU A 129 -5.14 8.43 -2.93
N TYR A 130 -5.26 8.67 -1.63
CA TYR A 130 -5.72 7.68 -0.67
C TYR A 130 -6.83 8.28 0.18
N ASP A 131 -8.00 7.64 0.14
CA ASP A 131 -9.20 8.03 0.88
C ASP A 131 -9.55 6.91 1.87
N ASN A 132 -9.50 7.21 3.15
CA ASN A 132 -9.84 6.31 4.26
C ASN A 132 -11.18 6.67 4.92
N GLY A 133 -11.97 7.54 4.28
CA GLY A 133 -13.23 8.07 4.83
C GLY A 133 -13.06 9.28 5.74
N ASP A 134 -11.85 9.84 5.86
CA ASP A 134 -11.62 11.13 6.50
C ASP A 134 -12.28 12.28 5.71
N ALA A 135 -12.34 13.46 6.31
CA ALA A 135 -12.93 14.65 5.68
C ALA A 135 -12.28 15.01 4.33
N LEU A 136 -11.03 14.69 4.14
CA LEU A 136 -10.28 14.92 2.89
C LEU A 136 -9.36 13.73 2.60
N PRO A 137 -9.24 13.29 1.33
CA PRO A 137 -8.28 12.28 0.94
C PRO A 137 -6.83 12.77 1.09
N TYR A 138 -5.90 11.84 1.21
CA TYR A 138 -4.45 12.11 1.25
C TYR A 138 -3.90 12.09 -0.17
N ARG A 139 -3.26 13.18 -0.59
CA ARG A 139 -2.70 13.31 -1.93
C ARG A 139 -1.20 13.52 -1.87
N THR A 140 -0.50 12.75 -2.68
CA THR A 140 0.94 12.90 -2.92
C THR A 140 1.19 12.90 -4.40
N GLN A 141 2.18 13.69 -4.83
CA GLN A 141 2.63 13.67 -6.22
C GLN A 141 4.12 13.97 -6.25
N GLY A 142 4.77 13.53 -7.31
CA GLY A 142 6.19 13.79 -7.45
C GLY A 142 6.72 13.51 -8.84
N ILE A 143 7.89 14.06 -9.06
CA ILE A 143 8.76 13.70 -10.18
C ILE A 143 10.06 13.16 -9.61
N ALA A 144 10.63 12.17 -10.28
CA ALA A 144 11.93 11.63 -9.96
C ALA A 144 12.72 11.45 -11.25
N GLY A 145 14.02 11.65 -11.14
CA GLY A 145 14.93 11.38 -12.25
C GLY A 145 16.17 10.68 -11.78
N ARG A 146 16.68 9.82 -12.63
CA ARG A 146 17.97 9.15 -12.48
C ARG A 146 18.73 9.27 -13.78
N PHE A 147 19.99 9.60 -13.68
CA PHE A 147 20.93 9.54 -14.78
C PHE A 147 22.16 8.76 -14.31
N SER A 148 22.52 7.73 -15.03
CA SER A 148 23.71 6.91 -14.75
C SER A 148 24.57 6.81 -16.01
N TYR A 149 25.85 7.05 -15.83
CA TYR A 149 26.85 6.96 -16.87
C TYR A 149 27.97 6.03 -16.40
N THR A 150 28.29 5.05 -17.24
CA THR A 150 29.40 4.14 -17.00
C THR A 150 30.37 4.24 -18.16
N TYR A 151 31.65 4.52 -17.84
CA TYR A 151 32.71 4.56 -18.82
C TYR A 151 33.57 3.29 -18.74
N ASP A 152 33.67 2.59 -19.86
CA ASP A 152 34.50 1.41 -20.08
C ASP A 152 34.36 0.34 -18.97
N SER A 153 33.15 0.20 -18.43
CA SER A 153 32.85 -0.69 -17.29
C SER A 153 33.72 -0.46 -16.04
N ARG A 154 34.36 0.69 -15.92
CA ARG A 154 35.29 1.04 -14.83
C ARG A 154 34.81 2.17 -13.96
N TYR A 155 34.39 3.27 -14.55
CA TYR A 155 33.99 4.48 -13.85
C TYR A 155 32.47 4.67 -13.96
N VAL A 156 31.82 4.83 -12.83
CA VAL A 156 30.36 5.01 -12.74
C VAL A 156 30.07 6.34 -12.08
N ALA A 157 29.22 7.15 -12.72
CA ALA A 157 28.66 8.35 -12.14
C ALA A 157 27.13 8.25 -12.18
N GLU A 158 26.46 8.54 -11.07
CA GLU A 158 25.02 8.51 -10.97
C GLU A 158 24.50 9.80 -10.31
N LEU A 159 23.49 10.40 -10.93
CA LEU A 159 22.74 11.53 -10.42
C LEU A 159 21.30 11.12 -10.25
N ASN A 160 20.75 11.34 -9.06
CA ASN A 160 19.36 11.11 -8.75
C ASN A 160 18.72 12.39 -8.21
N PHE A 161 17.49 12.63 -8.53
CA PHE A 161 16.70 13.66 -7.86
C PHE A 161 15.26 13.20 -7.67
N GLY A 162 14.66 13.66 -6.58
CA GLY A 162 13.23 13.59 -6.32
C GLY A 162 12.70 14.99 -6.00
N TYR A 163 11.57 15.34 -6.59
CA TYR A 163 10.81 16.53 -6.24
C TYR A 163 9.41 16.10 -5.89
N ASN A 164 9.18 15.87 -4.60
CA ASN A 164 7.98 15.23 -4.08
C ASN A 164 7.16 16.19 -3.24
N GLY A 165 5.85 16.15 -3.43
CA GLY A 165 4.89 16.96 -2.72
C GLY A 165 3.86 16.13 -1.96
N SER A 166 3.44 16.65 -0.81
CA SER A 166 2.39 16.07 0.04
C SER A 166 1.45 17.17 0.53
N GLU A 167 0.16 16.88 0.54
CA GLU A 167 -0.84 17.76 1.15
C GLU A 167 -0.80 17.80 2.68
N ASN A 168 0.07 17.01 3.30
CA ASN A 168 0.32 17.12 4.74
C ASN A 168 0.94 18.47 5.14
N PHE A 169 1.57 19.17 4.17
CA PHE A 169 2.20 20.47 4.40
C PHE A 169 1.34 21.63 3.91
N ALA A 170 1.52 22.81 4.53
CA ALA A 170 0.84 24.02 4.17
C ALA A 170 1.11 24.45 2.71
N LYS A 171 0.15 25.16 2.09
CA LYS A 171 0.31 25.70 0.74
C LYS A 171 1.60 26.52 0.63
N GLY A 172 2.41 26.23 -0.37
CA GLY A 172 3.72 26.84 -0.60
C GLY A 172 4.90 26.10 0.03
N LYS A 173 4.66 25.13 0.93
CA LYS A 173 5.70 24.27 1.54
C LYS A 173 5.52 22.80 1.22
N ARG A 174 4.63 22.46 0.31
CA ARG A 174 4.24 21.07 0.01
C ARG A 174 5.31 20.25 -0.67
N PHE A 175 6.22 20.91 -1.40
CA PHE A 175 7.22 20.24 -2.22
C PHE A 175 8.61 20.34 -1.63
N GLY A 176 9.34 19.22 -1.67
CA GLY A 176 10.74 19.13 -1.28
C GLY A 176 11.61 18.59 -2.41
N PHE A 177 12.81 19.13 -2.54
CA PHE A 177 13.82 18.67 -3.49
C PHE A 177 14.88 17.81 -2.78
N PHE A 178 15.12 16.61 -3.31
CA PHE A 178 15.96 15.57 -2.73
C PHE A 178 16.97 15.05 -3.76
N PRO A 179 18.10 15.74 -3.92
CA PRO A 179 19.17 15.30 -4.81
C PRO A 179 20.06 14.24 -4.15
N ALA A 180 20.61 13.35 -4.97
CA ALA A 180 21.65 12.42 -4.58
C ALA A 180 22.65 12.20 -5.72
N VAL A 181 23.91 11.98 -5.35
CA VAL A 181 25.01 11.73 -6.27
C VAL A 181 25.78 10.50 -5.81
N ALA A 182 26.19 9.65 -6.73
CA ALA A 182 27.06 8.51 -6.47
C ALA A 182 28.18 8.46 -7.50
N LEU A 183 29.36 8.12 -7.03
CA LEU A 183 30.52 7.83 -7.85
C LEU A 183 31.02 6.42 -7.53
N GLY A 184 31.40 5.68 -8.53
CA GLY A 184 31.91 4.31 -8.40
C GLY A 184 33.14 4.10 -9.26
N TRP A 185 34.10 3.35 -8.73
CA TRP A 185 35.25 2.89 -9.45
C TRP A 185 35.38 1.38 -9.31
N ILE A 186 35.30 0.67 -10.43
CA ILE A 186 35.45 -0.79 -10.50
C ILE A 186 36.94 -1.07 -10.70
N VAL A 187 37.66 -1.11 -9.61
CA VAL A 187 39.13 -1.27 -9.56
C VAL A 187 39.54 -2.59 -10.21
N SER A 188 38.76 -3.64 -10.00
CA SER A 188 39.04 -4.97 -10.59
C SER A 188 39.01 -4.99 -12.13
N SER A 189 38.41 -3.98 -12.78
CA SER A 189 38.40 -3.85 -14.24
C SER A 189 39.63 -3.08 -14.77
N GLU A 190 40.54 -2.62 -13.92
CA GLU A 190 41.75 -1.93 -14.33
C GLU A 190 42.84 -2.90 -14.75
N LYS A 191 43.64 -2.52 -15.74
CA LYS A 191 44.74 -3.35 -16.28
C LYS A 191 45.75 -3.78 -15.22
N PHE A 192 46.02 -2.93 -14.23
CA PHE A 192 46.98 -3.25 -13.16
C PHE A 192 46.47 -4.34 -12.19
N MET A 193 45.16 -4.67 -12.25
CA MET A 193 44.55 -5.74 -11.44
C MET A 193 44.57 -7.10 -12.14
N GLU A 194 44.88 -7.16 -13.43
CA GLU A 194 44.93 -8.42 -14.19
C GLU A 194 45.78 -9.51 -13.51
N PRO A 195 47.00 -9.23 -12.95
CA PRO A 195 47.80 -10.26 -12.33
C PRO A 195 47.20 -10.88 -11.07
N VAL A 196 46.25 -10.21 -10.43
CA VAL A 196 45.62 -10.66 -9.18
C VAL A 196 44.15 -11.02 -9.36
N SER A 197 43.69 -11.05 -10.60
CA SER A 197 42.27 -11.31 -10.93
C SER A 197 41.75 -12.69 -10.48
N ASP A 198 42.64 -13.69 -10.41
CA ASP A 198 42.30 -15.04 -9.92
C ASP A 198 41.99 -15.07 -8.41
N VAL A 199 42.50 -14.09 -7.67
CA VAL A 199 42.31 -13.97 -6.21
C VAL A 199 41.23 -12.91 -5.90
N ILE A 200 41.25 -11.78 -6.61
CA ILE A 200 40.33 -10.65 -6.42
C ILE A 200 39.54 -10.46 -7.70
N SER A 201 38.41 -11.19 -7.79
CA SER A 201 37.55 -11.15 -8.96
C SER A 201 36.67 -9.89 -9.06
N ASN A 202 36.39 -9.22 -7.92
CA ASN A 202 35.56 -8.00 -7.91
C ASN A 202 36.03 -7.07 -6.76
N LEU A 203 36.55 -5.92 -7.14
CA LEU A 203 36.85 -4.83 -6.21
C LEU A 203 36.25 -3.54 -6.72
N LYS A 204 35.29 -2.97 -5.97
CA LYS A 204 34.61 -1.74 -6.30
C LYS A 204 34.66 -0.75 -5.14
N LEU A 205 35.09 0.46 -5.41
CA LEU A 205 34.96 1.59 -4.50
C LEU A 205 33.75 2.43 -4.87
N ARG A 206 32.98 2.89 -3.88
CA ARG A 206 31.78 3.71 -4.08
C ARG A 206 31.72 4.81 -3.02
N ALA A 207 31.43 6.01 -3.48
CA ALA A 207 31.08 7.16 -2.64
C ALA A 207 29.69 7.66 -3.01
N THR A 208 28.87 7.97 -2.00
CA THR A 208 27.50 8.47 -2.21
C THR A 208 27.22 9.62 -1.27
N TRP A 209 26.53 10.62 -1.78
CA TRP A 209 25.97 11.71 -1.00
C TRP A 209 24.53 11.97 -1.45
N GLY A 210 23.66 12.31 -0.51
CA GLY A 210 22.27 12.63 -0.86
C GLY A 210 21.51 13.27 0.29
N LYS A 211 20.44 13.94 -0.08
CA LYS A 211 19.46 14.52 0.85
C LYS A 211 18.18 13.69 0.79
N ALA A 212 17.69 13.26 1.95
CA ALA A 212 16.41 12.57 2.10
C ALA A 212 15.41 13.44 2.85
N GLY A 213 14.12 13.20 2.61
CA GLY A 213 13.03 13.85 3.32
C GLY A 213 11.94 12.85 3.70
N ASN A 214 11.16 13.20 4.70
CA ASN A 214 10.03 12.43 5.15
C ASN A 214 8.79 13.34 5.22
N SER A 215 7.67 12.88 4.63
CA SER A 215 6.37 13.57 4.70
C SER A 215 5.50 13.12 5.87
N ASN A 216 5.95 12.13 6.64
CA ASN A 216 5.24 11.67 7.84
C ASN A 216 5.61 12.59 9.02
N ILE A 217 4.71 13.50 9.36
CA ILE A 217 4.87 14.47 10.45
C ILE A 217 4.24 14.00 11.77
N GLY A 218 3.76 12.74 11.82
CA GLY A 218 3.11 12.13 12.98
C GLY A 218 1.68 12.62 13.25
N GLY A 219 0.81 11.70 13.70
CA GLY A 219 -0.61 11.95 13.94
C GLY A 219 -1.41 12.33 12.70
N ASN A 220 -2.67 12.74 12.90
CA ASN A 220 -3.58 13.20 11.84
C ASN A 220 -3.38 14.69 11.49
N ARG A 221 -2.16 15.20 11.63
CA ARG A 221 -1.87 16.61 11.32
C ARG A 221 -1.82 16.81 9.84
N ARG A 222 -2.65 17.72 9.35
CA ARG A 222 -2.65 18.19 7.96
C ARG A 222 -2.34 19.68 7.94
N PHE A 223 -1.69 20.14 6.89
CA PHE A 223 -1.38 21.56 6.64
C PHE A 223 -0.46 22.19 7.70
N ALA A 224 0.49 21.40 8.25
CA ALA A 224 1.50 21.89 9.18
C ALA A 224 2.55 22.78 8.50
#